data_63bf8dc6a93ca68dfc3c34b0e8c65d41
#
_entry.id   63bf8dc6a93ca68dfc3c34b0e8c65d41
#
_cell.length_a   1.000
_cell.length_b   1.000
_cell.length_c   1.000
_cell.angle_alpha   90.00
_cell.angle_beta   90.00
_cell.angle_gamma   90.00
#
_symmetry.space_group_name_H-M   'P 1'
#
loop_
_entity.id
_entity.type
_entity.pdbx_description
1 polymer ?
#
loop_
_entity_poly.entity_id
_entity_poly.type
_entity_poly.pdbx_seq_one_letter_code
_entity_poly.pdbx_strand_id
1 'polypeptide(L)'
;STPSNSSAASDVYKRQVLIKALKKAEETDEYVVRVYETEGRKAQSATLTFAGEIISASEANGTEKTIGNATFKGNKLQVNITPYSVRTYKVRLKPSGREASPIEYAALPLDYDRKCASYNEFRGEGDFESGYSFAAELLPDSLIAGQITFRLGEKEIANGMTCEGDTLQLPAGNKYNRLYILAASTEGDNQADFRIGKQTASFVVPSYTGFIGQWGHKGHTEGYLKDAEIAYVGTHLSLIHISEPTRQEAIS
;
A
#
# COMPACT_ATOMS: atom_id res chain seq x y z
N SER A 1 -1.11 18.01 -0.82
CA SER A 1 -1.32 16.94 0.17
C SER A 1 -2.73 16.40 -0.01
N THR A 2 -2.84 15.22 -0.55
CA THR A 2 -4.10 14.48 -0.64
C THR A 2 -4.50 14.08 0.78
N PRO A 3 -5.70 14.41 1.25
CA PRO A 3 -6.18 13.89 2.51
C PRO A 3 -6.43 12.40 2.36
N SER A 4 -5.52 11.59 2.86
CA SER A 4 -5.67 10.15 2.96
C SER A 4 -6.55 9.76 4.15
N ASN A 5 -7.72 10.34 4.25
CA ASN A 5 -8.74 9.89 5.17
C ASN A 5 -9.96 9.48 4.38
N SER A 6 -9.88 8.31 3.77
CA SER A 6 -11.06 7.56 3.41
C SER A 6 -11.67 6.91 4.65
N SER A 7 -12.22 7.70 5.55
CA SER A 7 -13.26 7.21 6.46
C SER A 7 -14.59 7.00 5.71
N ALA A 8 -14.52 6.68 4.44
CA ALA A 8 -15.63 6.20 3.64
C ALA A 8 -15.67 4.67 3.59
N ALA A 9 -14.98 4.01 4.50
CA ALA A 9 -15.04 2.59 4.62
C ALA A 9 -15.95 2.23 5.79
N SER A 10 -17.22 2.16 5.54
CA SER A 10 -18.12 1.44 6.42
C SER A 10 -19.33 1.00 5.61
N ASP A 11 -19.17 -0.11 5.00
CA ASP A 11 -20.08 -1.24 4.94
C ASP A 11 -19.47 -2.34 4.06
N VAL A 12 -18.71 -3.18 4.72
CA VAL A 12 -17.91 -4.26 4.09
C VAL A 12 -18.77 -5.40 3.52
N TYR A 13 -20.09 -5.30 3.57
CA TYR A 13 -20.96 -6.43 3.27
C TYR A 13 -21.73 -6.39 1.92
N LYS A 14 -21.50 -5.39 1.06
CA LYS A 14 -21.95 -5.43 -0.35
C LYS A 14 -21.00 -4.63 -1.23
N ARG A 15 -19.87 -5.20 -1.57
CA ARG A 15 -18.87 -4.58 -2.45
C ARG A 15 -19.29 -4.63 -3.92
N GLN A 16 -20.45 -4.10 -4.26
CA GLN A 16 -20.84 -3.94 -5.66
C GLN A 16 -20.17 -2.74 -6.33
N VAL A 17 -19.80 -1.74 -5.54
CA VAL A 17 -19.24 -0.50 -6.05
C VAL A 17 -17.95 -0.20 -5.33
N LEU A 18 -16.87 -0.08 -6.09
CA LEU A 18 -15.55 0.29 -5.59
C LEU A 18 -15.23 1.75 -5.95
N ILE A 19 -14.65 2.47 -5.00
CA ILE A 19 -14.03 3.76 -5.27
C ILE A 19 -12.65 3.49 -5.87
N LYS A 20 -12.47 3.81 -7.16
CA LYS A 20 -11.21 3.61 -7.88
C LYS A 20 -10.28 4.81 -7.78
N ALA A 21 -10.82 6.00 -7.61
CA ALA A 21 -10.02 7.21 -7.45
C ALA A 21 -10.79 8.26 -6.66
N LEU A 22 -10.08 8.97 -5.82
CA LEU A 22 -10.51 10.20 -5.18
C LEU A 22 -9.35 11.18 -5.26
N LYS A 23 -9.50 12.24 -6.03
CA LYS A 23 -8.47 13.25 -6.21
C LYS A 23 -9.06 14.65 -6.27
N LYS A 24 -8.23 15.68 -6.16
CA LYS A 24 -8.62 17.05 -6.48
C LYS A 24 -8.71 17.19 -8.01
N ALA A 25 -9.70 17.92 -8.50
CA ALA A 25 -9.83 18.24 -9.92
C ALA A 25 -8.65 19.11 -10.38
N GLU A 26 -8.25 18.97 -11.65
CA GLU A 26 -7.10 19.68 -12.18
C GLU A 26 -7.35 21.18 -12.37
N GLU A 27 -8.54 21.54 -12.80
CA GLU A 27 -8.89 22.93 -13.18
C GLU A 27 -9.82 23.63 -12.18
N THR A 28 -10.41 22.90 -11.24
CA THR A 28 -11.44 23.44 -10.34
C THR A 28 -11.20 23.04 -8.89
N ASP A 29 -11.83 23.75 -7.96
CA ASP A 29 -11.78 23.45 -6.54
C ASP A 29 -12.81 22.38 -6.14
N GLU A 30 -12.89 21.31 -6.92
CA GLU A 30 -13.77 20.18 -6.72
C GLU A 30 -12.96 18.91 -6.48
N TYR A 31 -13.58 17.91 -5.89
CA TYR A 31 -13.03 16.56 -5.79
C TYR A 31 -13.63 15.71 -6.90
N VAL A 32 -12.78 14.94 -7.57
CA VAL A 32 -13.19 13.92 -8.53
C VAL A 32 -13.22 12.59 -7.83
N VAL A 33 -14.39 11.95 -7.83
CA VAL A 33 -14.55 10.58 -7.35
C VAL A 33 -14.93 9.67 -8.51
N ARG A 34 -14.20 8.57 -8.68
CA ARG A 34 -14.45 7.58 -9.71
C ARG A 34 -14.84 6.27 -9.06
N VAL A 35 -15.99 5.75 -9.45
CA VAL A 35 -16.55 4.50 -8.93
C VAL A 35 -16.71 3.48 -10.05
N TYR A 36 -16.59 2.23 -9.70
CA TYR A 36 -16.70 1.10 -10.62
C TYR A 36 -17.58 0.01 -10.03
N GLU A 37 -18.49 -0.52 -10.83
CA GLU A 37 -19.30 -1.69 -10.48
C GLU A 37 -18.59 -2.97 -10.90
N THR A 38 -18.42 -3.91 -9.96
CA THR A 38 -17.52 -5.08 -10.12
C THR A 38 -18.23 -6.42 -10.29
N GLU A 39 -19.52 -6.52 -9.97
CA GLU A 39 -20.23 -7.81 -9.91
C GLU A 39 -21.15 -8.05 -11.11
N GLY A 40 -21.33 -7.07 -11.98
CA GLY A 40 -22.20 -7.18 -13.15
C GLY A 40 -23.69 -7.28 -12.83
N ARG A 41 -24.08 -6.93 -11.61
CA ARG A 41 -25.48 -6.97 -11.21
C ARG A 41 -26.24 -5.75 -11.72
N LYS A 42 -27.52 -5.96 -12.01
CA LYS A 42 -28.42 -4.90 -12.49
C LYS A 42 -28.34 -3.69 -11.58
N ALA A 43 -28.23 -2.52 -12.20
CA ALA A 43 -28.02 -1.23 -11.57
C ALA A 43 -28.75 -1.05 -10.24
N GLN A 44 -28.01 -0.82 -9.20
CA GLN A 44 -28.54 -0.36 -7.92
C GLN A 44 -27.97 1.03 -7.61
N SER A 45 -28.77 1.87 -6.98
CA SER A 45 -28.27 3.13 -6.48
C SER A 45 -27.36 2.89 -5.28
N ALA A 46 -26.10 3.29 -5.40
CA ALA A 46 -25.17 3.36 -4.29
C ALA A 46 -25.16 4.77 -3.69
N THR A 47 -24.84 4.88 -2.41
CA THR A 47 -24.67 6.16 -1.74
C THR A 47 -23.24 6.33 -1.30
N LEU A 48 -22.58 7.39 -1.77
CA LEU A 48 -21.28 7.80 -1.27
C LEU A 48 -21.47 8.85 -0.18
N THR A 49 -20.88 8.62 0.98
CA THR A 49 -20.92 9.57 2.11
C THR A 49 -19.58 10.27 2.23
N PHE A 50 -19.59 11.59 2.19
CA PHE A 50 -18.41 12.43 2.37
C PHE A 50 -18.29 12.92 3.80
N ALA A 51 -17.07 13.27 4.22
CA ALA A 51 -16.83 13.84 5.54
C ALA A 51 -17.41 15.27 5.68
N GLY A 52 -17.50 16.02 4.56
CA GLY A 52 -18.05 17.37 4.49
C GLY A 52 -19.40 17.43 3.78
N GLU A 53 -20.14 18.49 4.02
CA GLU A 53 -21.40 18.80 3.33
C GLU A 53 -21.11 19.10 1.84
N ILE A 54 -21.93 18.55 0.95
CA ILE A 54 -21.81 18.76 -0.49
C ILE A 54 -22.49 20.09 -0.84
N ILE A 55 -21.75 20.98 -1.50
CA ILE A 55 -22.28 22.25 -2.04
C ILE A 55 -22.83 22.04 -3.44
N SER A 56 -22.10 21.29 -4.26
CA SER A 56 -22.50 20.96 -5.63
C SER A 56 -21.95 19.61 -6.04
N ALA A 57 -22.65 18.94 -6.92
CA ALA A 57 -22.18 17.70 -7.53
C ALA A 57 -22.64 17.61 -8.99
N SER A 58 -21.78 17.08 -9.84
CA SER A 58 -22.06 16.82 -11.25
C SER A 58 -21.47 15.49 -11.68
N GLU A 59 -22.08 14.86 -12.67
CA GLU A 59 -21.48 13.72 -13.36
C GLU A 59 -20.48 14.23 -14.41
N ALA A 60 -19.35 13.55 -14.52
CA ALA A 60 -18.29 13.91 -15.44
C ALA A 60 -17.84 12.70 -16.28
N ASN A 61 -17.19 12.96 -17.40
CA ASN A 61 -16.54 11.93 -18.21
C ASN A 61 -15.13 11.60 -17.69
N GLY A 62 -14.42 10.71 -18.39
CA GLY A 62 -13.06 10.30 -18.04
C GLY A 62 -12.02 11.43 -18.04
N THR A 63 -12.28 12.52 -18.77
CA THR A 63 -11.46 13.75 -18.84
C THR A 63 -11.95 14.86 -17.92
N GLU A 64 -12.80 14.54 -16.94
CA GLU A 64 -13.34 15.45 -15.92
C GLU A 64 -14.26 16.56 -16.44
N LYS A 65 -14.69 16.48 -17.69
CA LYS A 65 -15.70 17.39 -18.24
C LYS A 65 -17.08 17.00 -17.76
N THR A 66 -17.84 17.97 -17.24
CA THR A 66 -19.22 17.75 -16.77
C THR A 66 -20.12 17.31 -17.92
N ILE A 67 -20.85 16.21 -17.72
CA ILE A 67 -21.79 15.63 -18.69
C ILE A 67 -23.23 15.57 -18.17
N GLY A 68 -23.45 15.79 -16.89
CA GLY A 68 -24.79 15.76 -16.30
C GLY A 68 -24.82 16.23 -14.86
N ASN A 69 -26.03 16.31 -14.32
CA ASN A 69 -26.23 16.63 -12.92
C ASN A 69 -26.14 15.37 -12.06
N ALA A 70 -25.67 15.51 -10.83
CA ALA A 70 -25.65 14.46 -9.84
C ALA A 70 -26.62 14.79 -8.69
N THR A 71 -27.29 13.77 -8.17
CA THR A 71 -28.23 13.92 -7.06
C THR A 71 -27.51 13.75 -5.73
N PHE A 72 -27.68 14.73 -4.84
CA PHE A 72 -27.09 14.64 -3.50
C PHE A 72 -28.02 15.24 -2.44
N LYS A 73 -27.80 14.85 -1.19
CA LYS A 73 -28.48 15.43 -0.03
C LYS A 73 -27.52 15.46 1.16
N GLY A 74 -27.26 16.68 1.67
CA GLY A 74 -26.29 16.89 2.75
C GLY A 74 -24.90 16.44 2.32
N ASN A 75 -24.33 15.46 2.99
CA ASN A 75 -23.03 14.87 2.66
C ASN A 75 -23.11 13.55 1.85
N LYS A 76 -24.28 13.22 1.32
CA LYS A 76 -24.53 11.95 0.61
C LYS A 76 -24.78 12.20 -0.87
N LEU A 77 -23.98 11.59 -1.72
CA LEU A 77 -24.12 11.57 -3.17
C LEU A 77 -24.76 10.26 -3.60
N GLN A 78 -25.82 10.33 -4.41
CA GLN A 78 -26.43 9.15 -5.03
C GLN A 78 -25.74 8.81 -6.32
N VAL A 79 -25.33 7.57 -6.45
CA VAL A 79 -24.61 7.04 -7.62
C VAL A 79 -25.50 5.99 -8.30
N ASN A 80 -25.90 6.27 -9.52
CA ASN A 80 -26.59 5.29 -10.36
C ASN A 80 -25.54 4.66 -11.29
N ILE A 81 -25.29 3.37 -11.13
CA ILE A 81 -24.23 2.70 -11.86
C ILE A 81 -24.79 1.45 -12.56
N THR A 82 -24.40 1.24 -13.82
CA THR A 82 -24.78 0.08 -14.60
C THR A 82 -23.72 -1.04 -14.42
N PRO A 83 -24.09 -2.31 -14.73
CA PRO A 83 -23.16 -3.42 -14.61
C PRO A 83 -21.82 -3.15 -15.31
N TYR A 84 -20.71 -3.47 -14.62
CA TYR A 84 -19.34 -3.33 -15.13
C TYR A 84 -18.97 -1.94 -15.65
N SER A 85 -19.66 -0.90 -15.22
CA SER A 85 -19.40 0.46 -15.69
C SER A 85 -18.59 1.27 -14.69
N VAL A 86 -17.93 2.29 -15.23
CA VAL A 86 -17.25 3.33 -14.46
C VAL A 86 -18.09 4.60 -14.51
N ARG A 87 -18.25 5.26 -13.36
CA ARG A 87 -18.86 6.59 -13.26
C ARG A 87 -17.91 7.53 -12.56
N THR A 88 -17.87 8.75 -13.06
CA THR A 88 -17.03 9.82 -12.50
C THR A 88 -17.92 10.96 -12.05
N TYR A 89 -17.69 11.44 -10.85
CA TYR A 89 -18.42 12.58 -10.29
C TYR A 89 -17.45 13.66 -9.85
N LYS A 90 -17.83 14.90 -10.05
CA LYS A 90 -17.17 16.07 -9.47
C LYS A 90 -18.02 16.56 -8.31
N VAL A 91 -17.39 16.77 -7.17
CA VAL A 91 -18.08 17.15 -5.93
C VAL A 91 -17.35 18.31 -5.28
N ARG A 92 -18.05 19.39 -5.02
CA ARG A 92 -17.58 20.51 -4.22
C ARG A 92 -18.07 20.34 -2.79
N LEU A 93 -17.15 20.28 -1.86
CA LEU A 93 -17.45 20.16 -0.44
C LEU A 93 -17.33 21.53 0.24
N LYS A 94 -18.17 21.76 1.24
CA LYS A 94 -18.06 22.92 2.11
C LYS A 94 -16.71 22.83 2.86
N PRO A 95 -15.92 23.90 2.88
CA PRO A 95 -14.70 23.94 3.67
C PRO A 95 -15.00 23.57 5.12
N SER A 96 -14.31 22.59 5.66
CA SER A 96 -14.58 22.10 7.02
C SER A 96 -14.07 23.04 8.11
N GLY A 97 -13.28 24.04 7.76
CA GLY A 97 -12.56 24.90 8.71
C GLY A 97 -11.55 24.13 9.59
N ARG A 98 -11.42 22.82 9.39
CA ARG A 98 -10.41 22.01 10.05
C ARG A 98 -9.21 21.94 9.12
N GLU A 99 -8.11 22.52 9.53
CA GLU A 99 -6.82 22.20 8.94
C GLU A 99 -6.54 20.71 9.19
N ALA A 100 -6.16 20.00 8.13
CA ALA A 100 -5.68 18.64 8.31
C ALA A 100 -4.40 18.72 9.13
N SER A 101 -4.44 18.17 10.33
CA SER A 101 -3.20 18.00 11.10
C SER A 101 -2.26 17.13 10.27
N PRO A 102 -0.98 17.50 10.16
CA PRO A 102 0.00 16.66 9.49
C PRO A 102 -0.01 15.28 10.14
N ILE A 103 0.13 14.25 9.31
CA ILE A 103 0.25 12.89 9.83
C ILE A 103 1.63 12.81 10.45
N GLU A 104 1.68 12.57 11.75
CA GLU A 104 2.93 12.33 12.45
C GLU A 104 3.23 10.83 12.45
N TYR A 105 4.45 10.48 12.06
CA TYR A 105 4.95 9.13 12.09
C TYR A 105 5.91 8.96 13.25
N ALA A 106 5.72 7.92 14.03
CA ALA A 106 6.67 7.50 15.05
C ALA A 106 7.42 6.25 14.57
N ALA A 107 8.73 6.30 14.57
CA ALA A 107 9.54 5.13 14.31
C ALA A 107 9.43 4.17 15.50
N LEU A 108 9.24 2.89 15.21
CA LEU A 108 9.27 1.84 16.20
C LEU A 108 10.70 1.30 16.29
N PRO A 109 11.37 1.37 17.43
CA PRO A 109 12.67 0.75 17.61
C PRO A 109 12.59 -0.76 17.42
N LEU A 110 13.51 -1.31 16.65
CA LEU A 110 13.62 -2.75 16.41
C LEU A 110 14.96 -3.24 16.94
N ASP A 111 14.94 -4.39 17.58
CA ASP A 111 16.15 -5.08 18.01
C ASP A 111 16.68 -5.92 16.85
N TYR A 112 17.52 -5.31 16.03
CA TYR A 112 18.07 -5.96 14.86
C TYR A 112 19.02 -7.11 15.23
N ASP A 113 18.79 -8.24 14.61
CA ASP A 113 19.55 -9.50 14.83
C ASP A 113 20.16 -10.05 13.54
N ARG A 114 19.79 -9.48 12.37
CA ARG A 114 20.28 -9.93 11.06
C ARG A 114 20.99 -8.83 10.28
N LYS A 115 22.13 -9.18 9.70
CA LYS A 115 22.86 -8.35 8.74
C LYS A 115 22.29 -8.60 7.34
N CYS A 116 21.23 -7.90 6.96
CA CYS A 116 20.52 -8.13 5.71
C CYS A 116 21.29 -7.65 4.48
N ALA A 117 22.28 -6.77 4.64
CA ALA A 117 23.08 -6.23 3.54
C ALA A 117 24.57 -6.53 3.72
N SER A 118 25.30 -6.66 2.61
CA SER A 118 26.75 -6.74 2.61
C SER A 118 27.33 -6.03 1.40
N TYR A 119 28.57 -5.54 1.53
CA TYR A 119 29.31 -4.96 0.43
C TYR A 119 29.91 -6.04 -0.46
N ASN A 120 30.13 -5.73 -1.72
CA ASN A 120 30.66 -6.68 -2.69
C ASN A 120 32.03 -7.27 -2.30
N GLU A 121 32.83 -6.51 -1.58
CA GLU A 121 34.12 -6.97 -1.02
C GLU A 121 33.94 -7.94 0.14
N PHE A 122 32.81 -7.88 0.85
CA PHE A 122 32.52 -8.66 2.06
C PHE A 122 31.23 -9.46 1.93
N ARG A 123 31.02 -10.11 0.78
CA ARG A 123 29.78 -10.83 0.46
C ARG A 123 29.37 -11.87 1.49
N GLY A 124 30.32 -12.46 2.19
CA GLY A 124 30.07 -13.51 3.19
C GLY A 124 29.61 -13.00 4.55
N GLU A 125 29.55 -11.67 4.75
CA GLU A 125 29.13 -11.10 6.02
C GLU A 125 27.63 -10.90 6.16
N GLY A 126 26.87 -10.94 5.06
CA GLY A 126 25.42 -10.84 5.10
C GLY A 126 24.76 -12.18 5.37
N ASP A 127 23.67 -12.17 6.13
CA ASP A 127 22.93 -13.36 6.56
C ASP A 127 21.41 -13.20 6.42
N PHE A 128 20.96 -12.44 5.42
CA PHE A 128 19.53 -12.28 5.16
C PHE A 128 18.86 -13.63 4.86
N GLU A 129 19.48 -14.39 3.97
CA GLU A 129 19.16 -15.80 3.73
C GLU A 129 20.49 -16.54 3.49
N SER A 130 20.52 -17.84 3.71
CA SER A 130 21.73 -18.66 3.57
C SER A 130 22.55 -18.36 2.29
N GLY A 131 23.62 -17.60 2.44
CA GLY A 131 24.51 -17.19 1.35
C GLY A 131 24.03 -16.00 0.50
N TYR A 132 22.94 -15.33 0.89
CA TYR A 132 22.39 -14.18 0.18
C TYR A 132 22.25 -12.96 1.08
N SER A 133 22.45 -11.80 0.52
CA SER A 133 22.23 -10.50 1.17
C SER A 133 21.94 -9.42 0.14
N PHE A 134 21.34 -8.32 0.55
CA PHE A 134 21.19 -7.16 -0.32
C PHE A 134 22.54 -6.50 -0.59
N ALA A 135 22.72 -6.01 -1.81
CA ALA A 135 23.92 -5.25 -2.17
C ALA A 135 23.93 -3.91 -1.44
N ALA A 136 24.80 -3.76 -0.45
CA ALA A 136 24.87 -2.56 0.38
C ALA A 136 25.14 -1.28 -0.43
N GLU A 137 25.91 -1.39 -1.51
CA GLU A 137 26.21 -0.27 -2.40
C GLU A 137 24.96 0.27 -3.13
N LEU A 138 23.98 -0.59 -3.36
CA LEU A 138 22.76 -0.26 -4.11
C LEU A 138 21.56 0.00 -3.20
N LEU A 139 21.63 -0.46 -1.95
CA LEU A 139 20.56 -0.27 -0.99
C LEU A 139 20.59 1.18 -0.49
N PRO A 140 19.51 1.97 -0.64
CA PRO A 140 19.46 3.34 -0.12
C PRO A 140 19.35 3.34 1.41
N ASP A 141 19.57 4.49 2.04
CA ASP A 141 19.42 4.62 3.50
C ASP A 141 17.96 4.73 3.94
N SER A 142 17.07 4.95 2.99
CA SER A 142 15.62 4.95 3.24
C SER A 142 14.87 4.53 1.99
N LEU A 143 13.73 3.87 2.20
CA LEU A 143 12.80 3.45 1.16
C LEU A 143 11.51 4.26 1.30
N ILE A 144 10.91 4.61 0.18
CA ILE A 144 9.61 5.29 0.14
C ILE A 144 8.61 4.35 -0.53
N ALA A 145 7.64 3.89 0.25
CA ALA A 145 6.51 3.13 -0.25
C ALA A 145 5.23 3.92 0.00
N GLY A 146 4.48 4.21 -1.07
CA GLY A 146 3.36 5.12 -1.01
C GLY A 146 3.78 6.51 -0.51
N GLN A 147 3.33 6.88 0.66
CA GLN A 147 3.68 8.16 1.32
C GLN A 147 4.53 7.96 2.59
N ILE A 148 5.00 6.73 2.82
CA ILE A 148 5.73 6.36 4.03
C ILE A 148 7.22 6.26 3.72
N THR A 149 8.03 6.88 4.56
CA THR A 149 9.49 6.74 4.50
C THR A 149 9.94 5.76 5.57
N PHE A 150 10.52 4.65 5.15
CA PHE A 150 11.17 3.68 6.02
C PHE A 150 12.66 3.99 6.06
N ARG A 151 13.19 4.20 7.25
CA ARG A 151 14.65 4.29 7.44
C ARG A 151 15.19 2.88 7.60
N LEU A 152 16.21 2.56 6.83
CA LEU A 152 16.94 1.31 6.97
C LEU A 152 18.04 1.47 8.02
N GLY A 153 18.41 0.35 8.66
CA GLY A 153 19.54 0.33 9.57
C GLY A 153 20.89 0.49 8.85
N GLU A 154 21.95 0.66 9.61
CA GLU A 154 23.32 0.74 9.08
C GLU A 154 23.68 -0.56 8.37
N LYS A 155 24.34 -0.46 7.22
CA LYS A 155 24.62 -1.60 6.34
C LYS A 155 25.77 -2.49 6.83
N GLU A 156 26.59 -1.94 7.72
CA GLU A 156 27.76 -2.58 8.30
C GLU A 156 27.43 -3.53 9.45
N ILE A 157 26.27 -3.35 10.08
CA ILE A 157 25.83 -4.10 11.25
C ILE A 157 24.48 -4.77 10.99
N ALA A 158 23.94 -5.45 11.99
CA ALA A 158 22.57 -5.98 11.92
C ALA A 158 21.58 -4.85 11.65
N ASN A 159 20.72 -5.01 10.65
CA ASN A 159 19.78 -4.01 10.14
C ASN A 159 18.42 -4.59 9.75
N GLY A 160 18.17 -5.83 10.11
CA GLY A 160 16.90 -6.51 10.03
C GLY A 160 16.60 -7.25 11.32
N MET A 161 15.32 -7.50 11.57
CA MET A 161 14.83 -8.26 12.71
C MET A 161 14.11 -9.51 12.23
N THR A 162 14.51 -10.67 12.73
CA THR A 162 13.79 -11.92 12.49
C THR A 162 12.50 -11.92 13.30
N CYS A 163 11.38 -12.27 12.69
CA CYS A 163 10.08 -12.32 13.36
C CYS A 163 9.80 -13.72 13.89
N GLU A 164 10.06 -13.95 15.16
CA GLU A 164 9.88 -15.26 15.85
C GLU A 164 8.86 -15.20 16.98
N GLY A 165 7.94 -14.23 16.92
CA GLY A 165 6.91 -14.03 17.95
C GLY A 165 7.27 -12.94 18.97
N ASP A 166 8.15 -12.06 18.61
CA ASP A 166 8.62 -10.95 19.43
C ASP A 166 7.52 -9.96 19.76
N THR A 167 7.67 -9.31 20.90
CA THR A 167 6.74 -8.27 21.34
C THR A 167 7.43 -6.93 21.35
N LEU A 168 6.94 -6.01 20.53
CA LEU A 168 7.46 -4.65 20.45
C LEU A 168 6.56 -3.69 21.24
N GLN A 169 7.18 -2.79 21.99
CA GLN A 169 6.47 -1.76 22.73
C GLN A 169 6.28 -0.51 21.89
N LEU A 170 5.03 -0.10 21.70
CA LEU A 170 4.74 1.17 21.02
C LEU A 170 5.20 2.34 21.91
N PRO A 171 5.76 3.41 21.31
CA PRO A 171 6.13 4.61 22.06
C PRO A 171 4.95 5.15 22.87
N ALA A 172 5.19 5.48 24.13
CA ALA A 172 4.14 5.96 25.03
C ALA A 172 3.66 7.38 24.67
N GLY A 173 2.46 7.72 25.08
CA GLY A 173 1.93 9.09 25.01
C GLY A 173 1.10 9.42 23.78
N ASN A 174 1.10 8.60 22.73
CA ASN A 174 0.35 8.81 21.52
C ASN A 174 -0.72 7.73 21.28
N LYS A 175 -1.78 8.09 20.55
CA LYS A 175 -2.75 7.13 20.04
C LYS A 175 -2.41 6.83 18.59
N TYR A 176 -1.99 5.60 18.33
CA TYR A 176 -1.70 5.14 16.97
C TYR A 176 -2.95 4.54 16.34
N ASN A 177 -3.18 4.85 15.08
CA ASN A 177 -4.32 4.33 14.30
C ASN A 177 -3.89 3.46 13.12
N ARG A 178 -2.60 3.45 12.79
CA ARG A 178 -2.01 2.62 11.73
C ARG A 178 -0.61 2.19 12.10
N LEU A 179 -0.26 0.98 11.69
CA LEU A 179 1.09 0.44 11.70
C LEU A 179 1.50 0.15 10.25
N TYR A 180 2.67 0.61 9.88
CA TYR A 180 3.30 0.31 8.59
C TYR A 180 4.50 -0.57 8.84
N ILE A 181 4.60 -1.66 8.10
CA ILE A 181 5.64 -2.67 8.28
C ILE A 181 6.35 -2.84 6.94
N LEU A 182 7.66 -2.77 6.95
CA LEU A 182 8.51 -3.22 5.86
C LEU A 182 8.97 -4.63 6.18
N ALA A 183 8.57 -5.59 5.38
CA ALA A 183 8.84 -7.00 5.63
C ALA A 183 9.14 -7.76 4.33
N ALA A 184 9.86 -8.85 4.45
CA ALA A 184 10.09 -9.79 3.38
C ALA A 184 10.22 -11.21 3.96
N SER A 185 9.83 -12.22 3.18
CA SER A 185 9.99 -13.61 3.56
C SER A 185 11.15 -14.24 2.81
N THR A 186 11.95 -15.03 3.50
CA THR A 186 13.09 -15.78 2.93
C THR A 186 12.70 -17.19 2.49
N GLU A 187 11.57 -17.70 2.94
CA GLU A 187 11.14 -19.08 2.68
C GLU A 187 9.88 -19.16 1.79
N GLY A 188 9.85 -18.39 0.71
CA GLY A 188 8.65 -18.26 -0.13
C GLY A 188 7.62 -17.29 0.48
N ASP A 189 6.41 -17.31 -0.06
CA ASP A 189 5.34 -16.47 0.48
C ASP A 189 4.82 -17.07 1.78
N ASN A 190 4.95 -16.34 2.89
CA ASN A 190 4.58 -16.80 4.23
C ASN A 190 3.42 -16.00 4.80
N GLN A 191 2.48 -16.69 5.44
CA GLN A 191 1.44 -16.04 6.23
C GLN A 191 2.01 -15.61 7.57
N ALA A 192 1.89 -14.33 7.90
CA ALA A 192 2.32 -13.76 9.16
C ALA A 192 1.14 -13.17 9.93
N ASP A 193 1.11 -13.41 11.22
CA ASP A 193 0.09 -12.90 12.15
C ASP A 193 0.67 -11.79 13.02
N PHE A 194 0.16 -10.59 12.86
CA PHE A 194 0.54 -9.44 13.67
C PHE A 194 -0.53 -9.17 14.72
N ARG A 195 -0.16 -9.25 15.98
CA ARG A 195 -1.06 -8.97 17.10
C ARG A 195 -0.84 -7.55 17.62
N ILE A 196 -1.88 -6.72 17.59
CA ILE A 196 -1.86 -5.35 18.10
C ILE A 196 -2.91 -5.26 19.22
N GLY A 197 -2.46 -5.31 20.46
CA GLY A 197 -3.34 -5.40 21.61
C GLY A 197 -4.20 -6.67 21.57
N LYS A 198 -5.52 -6.50 21.41
CA LYS A 198 -6.48 -7.63 21.32
C LYS A 198 -6.82 -8.04 19.88
N GLN A 199 -6.32 -7.32 18.90
CA GLN A 199 -6.60 -7.57 17.48
C GLN A 199 -5.44 -8.33 16.84
N THR A 200 -5.77 -9.26 15.96
CA THR A 200 -4.80 -9.95 15.11
C THR A 200 -5.12 -9.61 13.66
N ALA A 201 -4.10 -9.23 12.93
CA ALA A 201 -4.15 -9.03 11.49
C ALA A 201 -3.22 -10.05 10.82
N SER A 202 -3.75 -10.79 9.86
CA SER A 202 -3.00 -11.81 9.13
C SER A 202 -2.75 -11.32 7.71
N PHE A 203 -1.50 -11.38 7.28
CA PHE A 203 -1.07 -10.98 5.94
C PHE A 203 -0.18 -12.05 5.34
N VAL A 204 -0.19 -12.14 4.02
CA VAL A 204 0.85 -12.87 3.31
C VAL A 204 2.04 -11.93 3.12
N VAL A 205 3.18 -12.27 3.71
CA VAL A 205 4.45 -11.60 3.47
C VAL A 205 5.10 -12.30 2.27
N PRO A 206 5.24 -11.60 1.12
CA PRO A 206 5.78 -12.22 -0.07
C PRO A 206 7.25 -12.57 0.08
N SER A 207 7.67 -13.61 -0.66
CA SER A 207 9.07 -13.91 -0.83
C SER A 207 9.83 -12.70 -1.36
N TYR A 208 11.00 -12.43 -0.80
CA TYR A 208 11.87 -11.36 -1.31
C TYR A 208 12.41 -11.66 -2.70
N THR A 209 12.44 -12.95 -3.10
CA THR A 209 12.90 -13.39 -4.42
C THR A 209 11.77 -13.54 -5.42
N GLY A 210 12.12 -13.54 -6.70
CA GLY A 210 11.22 -13.80 -7.80
C GLY A 210 10.59 -12.54 -8.40
N PHE A 211 9.79 -12.77 -9.42
CA PHE A 211 9.18 -11.68 -10.18
C PHE A 211 7.98 -11.08 -9.44
N ILE A 212 7.78 -9.79 -9.62
CA ILE A 212 6.57 -9.06 -9.15
C ILE A 212 5.31 -9.68 -9.76
N GLY A 213 5.41 -10.10 -11.02
CA GLY A 213 4.36 -10.84 -11.73
C GLY A 213 4.99 -11.93 -12.59
N GLN A 214 4.33 -13.07 -12.69
CA GLN A 214 4.79 -14.23 -13.46
C GLN A 214 3.73 -14.67 -14.46
N TRP A 215 4.17 -14.96 -15.69
CA TRP A 215 3.33 -15.44 -16.79
C TRP A 215 3.94 -16.70 -17.38
N GLY A 216 3.08 -17.71 -17.64
CA GLY A 216 3.52 -18.93 -18.31
C GLY A 216 4.55 -19.77 -17.56
N HIS A 217 4.79 -19.50 -16.30
CA HIS A 217 5.65 -20.31 -15.46
C HIS A 217 4.94 -21.62 -15.08
N LYS A 218 5.72 -22.70 -14.89
CA LYS A 218 5.17 -24.00 -14.51
C LYS A 218 4.35 -23.86 -13.22
N GLY A 219 3.04 -24.13 -13.30
CA GLY A 219 2.09 -23.94 -12.21
C GLY A 219 1.36 -22.59 -12.20
N HIS A 220 1.74 -21.64 -13.07
CA HIS A 220 1.14 -20.30 -13.16
C HIS A 220 0.82 -19.99 -14.63
N THR A 221 -0.24 -20.60 -15.18
CA THR A 221 -0.62 -20.43 -16.59
C THR A 221 -1.23 -19.07 -16.89
N GLU A 222 -1.82 -18.43 -15.88
CA GLU A 222 -2.56 -17.16 -16.02
C GLU A 222 -1.78 -15.95 -15.53
N GLY A 223 -0.56 -16.12 -15.05
CA GLY A 223 0.21 -15.08 -14.41
C GLY A 223 -0.40 -14.60 -13.09
N TYR A 224 0.41 -14.11 -12.19
CA TYR A 224 -0.03 -13.50 -10.94
C TYR A 224 0.83 -12.29 -10.58
N LEU A 225 0.26 -11.39 -9.79
CA LEU A 225 0.97 -10.29 -9.16
C LEU A 225 1.04 -10.54 -7.66
N LYS A 226 2.16 -10.18 -7.03
CA LYS A 226 2.24 -10.20 -5.56
C LYS A 226 1.25 -9.18 -5.00
N ASP A 227 0.46 -9.59 -4.03
CA ASP A 227 -0.54 -8.74 -3.35
C ASP A 227 0.14 -7.94 -2.23
N ALA A 228 1.07 -7.09 -2.62
CA ALA A 228 1.82 -6.24 -1.71
C ALA A 228 2.30 -4.97 -2.42
N GLU A 229 2.46 -3.89 -1.67
CA GLU A 229 3.12 -2.68 -2.15
C GLU A 229 4.64 -2.89 -2.07
N ILE A 230 5.31 -2.85 -3.22
CA ILE A 230 6.73 -3.12 -3.33
C ILE A 230 7.52 -1.86 -2.99
N ALA A 231 8.30 -1.92 -1.93
CA ALA A 231 9.11 -0.81 -1.47
C ALA A 231 10.48 -0.72 -2.16
N TYR A 232 11.04 -1.85 -2.59
CA TYR A 232 12.35 -1.89 -3.21
C TYR A 232 12.45 -3.00 -4.26
N VAL A 233 13.13 -2.69 -5.35
CA VAL A 233 13.55 -3.66 -6.36
C VAL A 233 15.03 -3.47 -6.59
N GLY A 234 15.81 -4.50 -6.40
CA GLY A 234 17.26 -4.43 -6.51
C GLY A 234 17.91 -5.77 -6.78
N THR A 235 19.22 -5.80 -6.71
CA THR A 235 20.04 -7.00 -6.87
C THR A 235 20.45 -7.53 -5.51
N HIS A 236 20.68 -8.84 -5.43
CA HIS A 236 21.26 -9.46 -4.26
C HIS A 236 22.73 -9.85 -4.53
N LEU A 237 23.48 -10.01 -3.46
CA LEU A 237 24.80 -10.60 -3.47
C LEU A 237 24.71 -12.04 -3.00
N SER A 238 25.39 -12.95 -3.71
CA SER A 238 25.48 -14.36 -3.36
C SER A 238 26.92 -14.80 -3.27
N LEU A 239 27.21 -15.68 -2.32
CA LEU A 239 28.51 -16.36 -2.22
C LEU A 239 28.76 -17.34 -3.36
N ILE A 240 27.70 -17.83 -4.01
CA ILE A 240 27.76 -18.98 -4.92
C ILE A 240 27.95 -18.55 -6.39
N HIS A 241 27.76 -17.27 -6.74
CA HIS A 241 27.70 -16.85 -8.13
C HIS A 241 28.86 -15.99 -8.62
N ILE A 242 29.66 -16.61 -9.47
CA ILE A 242 30.60 -15.94 -10.38
C ILE A 242 30.01 -15.80 -11.81
N SER A 243 28.85 -16.37 -12.14
CA SER A 243 28.44 -16.51 -13.56
C SER A 243 26.94 -16.47 -13.90
N GLU A 244 26.04 -15.94 -13.09
CA GLU A 244 24.65 -15.81 -13.52
C GLU A 244 24.19 -14.37 -13.70
N PRO A 245 23.31 -14.11 -14.72
CA PRO A 245 22.76 -12.76 -14.91
C PRO A 245 21.91 -12.37 -13.71
N THR A 246 22.09 -11.15 -13.28
CA THR A 246 21.41 -10.48 -12.19
C THR A 246 19.91 -10.76 -12.17
N ARG A 247 19.41 -11.47 -11.16
CA ARG A 247 17.98 -11.52 -10.87
C ARG A 247 17.60 -10.22 -10.18
N GLN A 248 16.58 -9.57 -10.68
CA GLN A 248 15.94 -8.45 -9.96
C GLN A 248 15.04 -9.05 -8.88
N GLU A 249 15.21 -8.59 -7.65
CA GLU A 249 14.44 -9.07 -6.51
C GLU A 249 13.66 -7.93 -5.89
N ALA A 250 12.47 -8.26 -5.41
CA ALA A 250 11.54 -7.28 -4.86
C ALA A 250 11.39 -7.49 -3.35
N ILE A 251 11.44 -6.39 -2.61
CA ILE A 251 11.08 -6.34 -1.19
C ILE A 251 9.71 -5.70 -1.10
N SER A 252 8.81 -6.34 -0.41
CA SER A 252 7.43 -5.86 -0.15
C SER A 252 7.26 -5.37 1.29
#